data_a4b67f39e60dd383d95c1b4dab367c27
#
_entry.id   a4b67f39e60dd383d95c1b4dab367c27
#
_cell.length_a   1.000
_cell.length_b   1.000
_cell.length_c   1.000
_cell.angle_alpha   90.00
_cell.angle_beta   90.00
_cell.angle_gamma   90.00
#
_symmetry.space_group_name_H-M   'P 1'
#
loop_
_entity.id
_entity.type
_entity.pdbx_description
1 polymer ?
#
loop_
_entity_poly.entity_id
_entity_poly.type
_entity_poly.pdbx_seq_one_letter_code
_entity_poly.pdbx_strand_id
1 'polypeptide(L)'
;MQRRPCRPSHPGGENLEMSQPSKTKLLAFTAIEPAEGVQRAAAFCANMAARRSVREFSDRAVPQATIEAAIRTAGSAPSGANLQPWHFVAVSKADASLRQRLRHAAEEEEREFYTKRATAEWLAALSPLGTDSEKPFLEIAPWLIAVFMQPHGIGADGSAIKHYYASESVGIATGFLIAALHQAGLAVLTHTPSPMGFLNELLGRPAHERAFVLLVVGYPAPNARVPDIARKALDVIASFR
;
A
#
# COMPACT_ATOMS: atom_id res chain seq x y z
N MET A 1 -40.02 5.83 55.18
CA MET A 1 -38.70 6.49 55.07
C MET A 1 -37.62 5.39 55.05
N GLN A 2 -37.23 4.90 53.86
CA GLN A 2 -36.16 3.90 53.68
C GLN A 2 -34.98 4.57 53.01
N ARG A 3 -33.83 4.60 53.69
CA ARG A 3 -32.58 5.18 53.22
C ARG A 3 -31.94 4.19 52.23
N ARG A 4 -31.58 4.66 51.00
CA ARG A 4 -30.80 3.89 50.02
C ARG A 4 -29.34 3.83 50.47
N PRO A 5 -28.65 2.68 50.28
CA PRO A 5 -27.23 2.57 50.60
C PRO A 5 -26.37 3.31 49.59
N CYS A 6 -25.31 3.90 50.11
CA CYS A 6 -24.23 4.59 49.39
C CYS A 6 -23.51 3.67 48.42
N ARG A 7 -23.24 4.12 47.18
CA ARG A 7 -22.35 3.41 46.24
C ARG A 7 -20.89 3.53 46.71
N PRO A 8 -20.09 2.48 46.58
CA PRO A 8 -18.66 2.58 46.86
C PRO A 8 -17.98 3.44 45.78
N SER A 9 -17.11 4.34 46.26
CA SER A 9 -16.21 5.17 45.45
C SER A 9 -15.25 4.26 44.65
N HIS A 10 -15.10 4.50 43.37
CA HIS A 10 -14.05 3.89 42.52
C HIS A 10 -12.67 4.27 43.09
N PRO A 11 -11.75 3.32 43.21
CA PRO A 11 -10.35 3.63 43.51
C PRO A 11 -9.75 4.46 42.38
N GLY A 12 -8.91 5.40 42.77
CA GLY A 12 -8.32 6.43 41.94
C GLY A 12 -7.65 5.91 40.66
N GLY A 13 -7.83 6.70 39.62
CA GLY A 13 -7.04 6.52 38.39
C GLY A 13 -5.58 6.69 38.74
N GLU A 14 -4.80 5.63 38.49
CA GLU A 14 -3.34 5.72 38.45
C GLU A 14 -2.99 6.77 37.39
N ASN A 15 -2.42 7.89 37.83
CA ASN A 15 -1.75 8.82 36.95
C ASN A 15 -0.64 8.05 36.25
N LEU A 16 -0.85 7.72 34.99
CA LEU A 16 0.22 7.30 34.09
C LEU A 16 1.18 8.50 34.02
N GLU A 17 2.19 8.50 34.88
CA GLU A 17 3.33 9.39 34.74
C GLU A 17 3.92 9.17 33.35
N MET A 18 3.77 10.15 32.49
CA MET A 18 4.49 10.22 31.22
C MET A 18 5.99 10.40 31.54
N SER A 19 6.66 9.28 31.79
CA SER A 19 8.06 9.25 32.16
C SER A 19 8.95 9.49 30.96
N GLN A 20 9.75 10.49 31.04
CA GLN A 20 10.89 10.99 30.28
C GLN A 20 10.56 12.04 29.21
N PRO A 21 11.29 13.18 29.22
CA PRO A 21 11.18 14.20 28.17
C PRO A 21 11.61 13.59 26.83
N SER A 22 10.76 13.78 25.81
CA SER A 22 11.06 13.33 24.45
C SER A 22 12.39 13.93 23.98
N LYS A 23 13.30 13.10 23.49
CA LYS A 23 14.54 13.57 22.85
C LYS A 23 14.17 14.28 21.55
N THR A 24 14.24 15.61 21.54
CA THR A 24 14.01 16.43 20.35
C THR A 24 15.32 16.91 19.76
N LYS A 25 15.33 17.22 18.47
CA LYS A 25 16.41 17.89 17.76
C LYS A 25 15.85 19.03 16.91
N LEU A 26 16.68 20.03 16.58
CA LEU A 26 16.28 21.08 15.66
C LEU A 26 15.90 20.49 14.30
N LEU A 27 14.78 20.97 13.75
CA LEU A 27 14.36 20.61 12.40
C LEU A 27 15.27 21.28 11.38
N ALA A 28 15.96 20.49 10.57
CA ALA A 28 16.64 20.98 9.37
C ALA A 28 15.61 21.16 8.25
N PHE A 29 15.10 22.36 8.09
CA PHE A 29 14.09 22.69 7.08
C PHE A 29 14.52 23.93 6.30
N THR A 30 14.51 23.81 4.98
CA THR A 30 14.76 24.93 4.08
C THR A 30 13.44 25.36 3.48
N ALA A 31 12.98 26.56 3.82
CA ALA A 31 11.82 27.16 3.18
C ALA A 31 12.16 27.51 1.71
N ILE A 32 11.17 27.37 0.85
CA ILE A 32 11.22 27.82 -0.54
C ILE A 32 10.28 29.01 -0.71
N GLU A 33 10.55 29.86 -1.69
CA GLU A 33 9.69 30.99 -2.01
C GLU A 33 8.27 30.50 -2.38
N PRO A 34 7.20 31.20 -1.95
CA PRO A 34 5.82 30.77 -2.19
C PRO A 34 5.52 30.52 -3.68
N ALA A 35 6.02 31.35 -4.59
CA ALA A 35 5.83 31.19 -6.02
C ALA A 35 6.48 29.90 -6.55
N GLU A 36 7.67 29.57 -6.08
CA GLU A 36 8.34 28.32 -6.41
C GLU A 36 7.57 27.11 -5.83
N GLY A 37 7.05 27.26 -4.60
CA GLY A 37 6.20 26.25 -3.98
C GLY A 37 4.98 25.90 -4.82
N VAL A 38 4.28 26.89 -5.35
CA VAL A 38 3.15 26.71 -6.27
C VAL A 38 3.58 25.96 -7.54
N GLN A 39 4.71 26.35 -8.14
CA GLN A 39 5.21 25.69 -9.36
C GLN A 39 5.56 24.22 -9.12
N ARG A 40 6.27 23.91 -8.02
CA ARG A 40 6.63 22.53 -7.66
C ARG A 40 5.40 21.67 -7.40
N ALA A 41 4.40 22.21 -6.68
CA ALA A 41 3.16 21.51 -6.42
C ALA A 41 2.37 21.22 -7.70
N ALA A 42 2.29 22.21 -8.60
CA ALA A 42 1.62 22.05 -9.90
C ALA A 42 2.34 21.03 -10.80
N ALA A 43 3.67 21.06 -10.85
CA ALA A 43 4.45 20.09 -11.62
C ALA A 43 4.27 18.65 -11.09
N PHE A 44 4.29 18.47 -9.77
CA PHE A 44 4.04 17.15 -9.17
C PHE A 44 2.60 16.68 -9.42
N CYS A 45 1.62 17.57 -9.30
CA CYS A 45 0.22 17.27 -9.62
C CYS A 45 0.07 16.81 -11.07
N ALA A 46 0.65 17.52 -12.04
CA ALA A 46 0.61 17.16 -13.46
C ALA A 46 1.26 15.79 -13.70
N ASN A 47 2.42 15.52 -13.10
CA ASN A 47 3.07 14.21 -13.16
C ASN A 47 2.16 13.09 -12.63
N MET A 48 1.59 13.26 -11.43
CA MET A 48 0.71 12.27 -10.82
C MET A 48 -0.62 12.12 -11.56
N ALA A 49 -1.10 13.16 -12.23
CA ALA A 49 -2.29 13.08 -13.08
C ALA A 49 -2.08 12.17 -14.31
N ALA A 50 -0.86 12.07 -14.83
CA ALA A 50 -0.51 11.16 -15.93
C ALA A 50 -0.44 9.68 -15.50
N ARG A 51 -0.37 9.39 -14.20
CA ARG A 51 -0.30 8.01 -13.70
C ARG A 51 -1.57 7.21 -13.99
N ARG A 52 -1.41 6.03 -14.55
CA ARG A 52 -2.51 5.07 -14.83
C ARG A 52 -2.19 3.70 -14.25
N SER A 53 -3.23 2.94 -13.93
CA SER A 53 -3.10 1.50 -13.65
C SER A 53 -2.94 0.76 -14.96
N VAL A 54 -1.76 0.17 -15.17
CA VAL A 54 -1.40 -0.53 -16.42
C VAL A 54 -1.48 -2.03 -16.17
N ARG A 55 -2.00 -2.79 -17.14
CA ARG A 55 -2.07 -4.26 -17.12
C ARG A 55 -1.22 -4.91 -18.21
N GLU A 56 -0.82 -4.15 -19.20
CA GLU A 56 0.02 -4.59 -20.31
C GLU A 56 1.45 -4.10 -20.08
N PHE A 57 2.31 -4.99 -19.60
CA PHE A 57 3.70 -4.71 -19.29
C PHE A 57 4.64 -5.27 -20.36
N SER A 58 5.75 -4.57 -20.57
CA SER A 58 6.89 -5.11 -21.30
C SER A 58 7.79 -5.89 -20.33
N ASP A 59 8.59 -6.78 -20.86
CA ASP A 59 9.60 -7.53 -20.11
C ASP A 59 10.94 -6.79 -19.95
N ARG A 60 10.98 -5.52 -20.38
CA ARG A 60 12.17 -4.67 -20.28
C ARG A 60 12.64 -4.60 -18.82
N ALA A 61 13.91 -4.90 -18.60
CA ALA A 61 14.51 -4.93 -17.27
C ALA A 61 14.43 -3.57 -16.57
N VAL A 62 14.16 -3.61 -15.27
CA VAL A 62 14.23 -2.45 -14.36
C VAL A 62 15.34 -2.73 -13.36
N PRO A 63 16.32 -1.82 -13.19
CA PRO A 63 17.41 -1.99 -12.25
C PRO A 63 16.89 -2.15 -10.81
N GLN A 64 17.48 -3.09 -10.07
CA GLN A 64 17.13 -3.31 -8.66
C GLN A 64 17.29 -2.04 -7.82
N ALA A 65 18.32 -1.24 -8.07
CA ALA A 65 18.55 0.03 -7.37
C ALA A 65 17.36 1.00 -7.47
N THR A 66 16.61 0.99 -8.58
CA THR A 66 15.38 1.80 -8.72
C THR A 66 14.29 1.32 -7.77
N ILE A 67 14.11 0.00 -7.63
CA ILE A 67 13.15 -0.61 -6.71
C ILE A 67 13.54 -0.33 -5.26
N GLU A 68 14.82 -0.47 -4.93
CA GLU A 68 15.34 -0.15 -3.58
C GLU A 68 15.10 1.30 -3.21
N ALA A 69 15.38 2.25 -4.12
CA ALA A 69 15.14 3.68 -3.89
C ALA A 69 13.65 3.96 -3.64
N ALA A 70 12.77 3.36 -4.42
CA ALA A 70 11.32 3.50 -4.25
C ALA A 70 10.82 2.91 -2.92
N ILE A 71 11.34 1.74 -2.51
CA ILE A 71 11.01 1.13 -1.21
C ILE A 71 11.54 2.00 -0.05
N ARG A 72 12.75 2.58 -0.15
CA ARG A 72 13.24 3.54 0.84
C ARG A 72 12.35 4.77 0.95
N THR A 73 11.85 5.28 -0.17
CA THR A 73 10.87 6.37 -0.17
C THR A 73 9.59 5.96 0.55
N ALA A 74 9.07 4.76 0.32
CA ALA A 74 7.93 4.24 1.06
C ALA A 74 8.21 4.13 2.57
N GLY A 75 9.40 3.66 2.94
CA GLY A 75 9.85 3.55 4.33
C GLY A 75 10.02 4.89 5.05
N SER A 76 10.03 6.03 4.34
CA SER A 76 10.03 7.37 4.94
C SER A 76 8.63 7.91 5.27
N ALA A 77 7.59 7.15 5.00
CA ALA A 77 6.22 7.55 5.30
C ALA A 77 6.00 7.74 6.82
N PRO A 78 5.14 8.67 7.24
CA PRO A 78 4.73 8.76 8.64
C PRO A 78 3.91 7.54 9.05
N SER A 79 4.02 7.15 10.33
CA SER A 79 3.25 6.05 10.90
C SER A 79 2.84 6.33 12.34
N GLY A 80 1.76 5.73 12.81
CA GLY A 80 1.32 5.84 14.20
C GLY A 80 2.46 5.47 15.16
N ALA A 81 2.80 6.36 16.07
CA ALA A 81 3.91 6.24 17.02
C ALA A 81 5.26 5.83 16.39
N ASN A 82 5.46 6.13 15.11
CA ASN A 82 6.63 5.73 14.32
C ASN A 82 6.88 4.20 14.32
N LEU A 83 5.82 3.40 14.40
CA LEU A 83 5.91 1.94 14.48
C LEU A 83 6.27 1.28 13.14
N GLN A 84 6.10 2.01 12.02
CA GLN A 84 6.49 1.57 10.67
C GLN A 84 5.98 0.15 10.35
N PRO A 85 4.66 -0.09 10.42
CA PRO A 85 4.05 -1.42 10.44
C PRO A 85 3.94 -2.05 9.05
N TRP A 86 5.00 -1.99 8.28
CA TRP A 86 5.08 -2.49 6.91
C TRP A 86 6.28 -3.38 6.68
N HIS A 87 6.11 -4.30 5.74
CA HIS A 87 7.20 -5.07 5.15
C HIS A 87 6.99 -5.17 3.63
N PHE A 88 8.05 -5.01 2.86
CA PHE A 88 8.01 -5.08 1.42
C PHE A 88 8.81 -6.28 0.95
N VAL A 89 8.21 -7.12 0.07
CA VAL A 89 8.92 -8.21 -0.59
C VAL A 89 8.93 -7.93 -2.09
N ALA A 90 10.11 -7.66 -2.64
CA ALA A 90 10.29 -7.44 -4.06
C ALA A 90 10.74 -8.75 -4.73
N VAL A 91 9.96 -9.22 -5.71
CA VAL A 91 10.22 -10.44 -6.46
C VAL A 91 10.60 -10.07 -7.89
N SER A 92 11.84 -10.37 -8.26
CA SER A 92 12.36 -10.17 -9.62
C SER A 92 11.76 -11.20 -10.60
N LYS A 93 11.67 -10.83 -11.87
CA LYS A 93 11.35 -11.76 -12.97
C LYS A 93 12.35 -12.92 -13.08
N ALA A 94 13.57 -12.76 -12.56
CA ALA A 94 14.58 -13.82 -12.56
C ALA A 94 14.15 -15.06 -11.74
N ASP A 95 13.29 -14.91 -10.73
CA ASP A 95 12.69 -16.04 -10.02
C ASP A 95 11.43 -16.54 -10.75
N ALA A 96 11.63 -17.13 -11.91
CA ALA A 96 10.54 -17.58 -12.78
C ALA A 96 9.62 -18.59 -12.09
N SER A 97 10.16 -19.49 -11.29
CA SER A 97 9.39 -20.51 -10.56
C SER A 97 8.44 -19.89 -9.55
N LEU A 98 8.93 -18.95 -8.73
CA LEU A 98 8.09 -18.23 -7.77
C LEU A 98 7.03 -17.37 -8.49
N ARG A 99 7.39 -16.71 -9.59
CA ARG A 99 6.49 -15.88 -10.40
C ARG A 99 5.33 -16.71 -10.97
N GLN A 100 5.62 -17.91 -11.49
CA GLN A 100 4.61 -18.84 -11.99
C GLN A 100 3.65 -19.29 -10.86
N ARG A 101 4.19 -19.63 -9.69
CA ARG A 101 3.38 -20.02 -8.53
C ARG A 101 2.49 -18.87 -8.05
N LEU A 102 3.02 -17.65 -7.99
CA LEU A 102 2.26 -16.45 -7.64
C LEU A 102 1.13 -16.19 -8.62
N ARG A 103 1.40 -16.31 -9.92
CA ARG A 103 0.38 -16.18 -10.96
C ARG A 103 -0.72 -17.23 -10.80
N HIS A 104 -0.34 -18.50 -10.69
CA HIS A 104 -1.31 -19.60 -10.57
C HIS A 104 -2.25 -19.39 -9.36
N ALA A 105 -1.68 -19.11 -8.18
CA ALA A 105 -2.47 -18.86 -6.98
C ALA A 105 -3.39 -17.63 -7.10
N ALA A 106 -2.89 -16.53 -7.69
CA ALA A 106 -3.71 -15.34 -7.91
C ALA A 106 -4.85 -15.60 -8.90
N GLU A 107 -4.59 -16.30 -10.00
CA GLU A 107 -5.62 -16.64 -11.00
C GLU A 107 -6.66 -17.62 -10.44
N GLU A 108 -6.29 -18.51 -9.54
CA GLU A 108 -7.23 -19.41 -8.86
C GLU A 108 -8.19 -18.61 -7.96
N GLU A 109 -7.68 -17.69 -7.13
CA GLU A 109 -8.50 -16.81 -6.31
C GLU A 109 -9.42 -15.91 -7.14
N GLU A 110 -8.92 -15.40 -8.26
CA GLU A 110 -9.72 -14.58 -9.17
C GLU A 110 -10.82 -15.40 -9.87
N ARG A 111 -10.54 -16.63 -10.31
CA ARG A 111 -11.59 -17.52 -10.86
C ARG A 111 -12.69 -17.78 -9.84
N GLU A 112 -12.34 -18.06 -8.60
CA GLU A 112 -13.33 -18.23 -7.53
C GLU A 112 -14.11 -16.95 -7.25
N PHE A 113 -13.41 -15.80 -7.26
CA PHE A 113 -14.06 -14.51 -7.10
C PHE A 113 -15.10 -14.26 -8.19
N TYR A 114 -14.72 -14.36 -9.47
CA TYR A 114 -15.62 -14.08 -10.60
C TYR A 114 -16.77 -15.08 -10.71
N THR A 115 -16.57 -16.33 -10.30
CA THR A 115 -17.60 -17.40 -10.47
C THR A 115 -18.51 -17.57 -9.25
N LYS A 116 -18.04 -17.27 -8.04
CA LYS A 116 -18.75 -17.63 -6.80
C LYS A 116 -18.96 -16.47 -5.82
N ARG A 117 -18.05 -15.48 -5.77
CA ARG A 117 -18.01 -14.48 -4.69
C ARG A 117 -18.47 -13.08 -5.12
N ALA A 118 -18.26 -12.71 -6.37
CA ALA A 118 -18.61 -11.38 -6.86
C ALA A 118 -20.12 -11.24 -7.03
N THR A 119 -20.69 -10.13 -6.54
CA THR A 119 -22.07 -9.75 -6.81
C THR A 119 -22.20 -9.21 -8.24
N ALA A 120 -23.40 -9.28 -8.83
CA ALA A 120 -23.66 -8.73 -10.15
C ALA A 120 -23.31 -7.22 -10.23
N GLU A 121 -23.59 -6.46 -9.15
CA GLU A 121 -23.24 -5.06 -9.04
C GLU A 121 -21.72 -4.84 -9.10
N TRP A 122 -20.94 -5.67 -8.41
CA TRP A 122 -19.47 -5.58 -8.43
C TRP A 122 -18.92 -5.94 -9.81
N LEU A 123 -19.43 -7.00 -10.44
CA LEU A 123 -19.03 -7.36 -11.81
C LEU A 123 -19.34 -6.25 -12.81
N ALA A 124 -20.49 -5.58 -12.69
CA ALA A 124 -20.83 -4.42 -13.50
C ALA A 124 -19.85 -3.24 -13.29
N ALA A 125 -19.41 -3.01 -12.05
CA ALA A 125 -18.41 -1.98 -11.74
C ALA A 125 -17.00 -2.32 -12.28
N LEU A 126 -16.65 -3.60 -12.37
CA LEU A 126 -15.36 -4.06 -12.91
C LEU A 126 -15.33 -4.10 -14.45
N SER A 127 -16.48 -4.30 -15.09
CA SER A 127 -16.57 -4.42 -16.56
C SER A 127 -15.88 -3.30 -17.34
N PRO A 128 -16.06 -1.99 -17.00
CA PRO A 128 -15.37 -0.91 -17.70
C PRO A 128 -13.84 -0.92 -17.52
N LEU A 129 -13.33 -1.66 -16.52
CA LEU A 129 -11.90 -1.75 -16.23
C LEU A 129 -11.19 -2.82 -17.05
N GLY A 130 -11.93 -3.69 -17.75
CA GLY A 130 -11.38 -4.76 -18.59
C GLY A 130 -10.53 -5.74 -17.80
N THR A 131 -10.98 -6.14 -16.60
CA THR A 131 -10.28 -7.11 -15.75
C THR A 131 -11.01 -8.46 -15.77
N ASP A 132 -10.25 -9.52 -15.81
CA ASP A 132 -10.70 -10.93 -15.86
C ASP A 132 -9.87 -11.80 -14.91
N SER A 133 -10.00 -13.12 -14.98
CA SER A 133 -9.26 -14.07 -14.15
C SER A 133 -7.80 -14.26 -14.58
N GLU A 134 -7.45 -13.94 -15.83
CA GLU A 134 -6.09 -14.17 -16.35
C GLU A 134 -5.14 -13.04 -15.96
N LYS A 135 -3.96 -13.38 -15.44
CA LYS A 135 -2.99 -12.41 -14.91
C LYS A 135 -1.57 -12.60 -15.50
N PRO A 136 -1.41 -12.61 -16.83
CA PRO A 136 -0.11 -12.84 -17.46
C PRO A 136 0.94 -11.81 -17.04
N PHE A 137 0.54 -10.62 -16.69
CA PHE A 137 1.43 -9.56 -16.20
C PHE A 137 2.21 -9.96 -14.93
N LEU A 138 1.74 -10.92 -14.15
CA LEU A 138 2.45 -11.41 -12.97
C LEU A 138 3.75 -12.15 -13.33
N GLU A 139 3.89 -12.66 -14.55
CA GLU A 139 5.13 -13.25 -15.06
C GLU A 139 5.89 -12.31 -15.98
N ILE A 140 5.20 -11.43 -16.73
CA ILE A 140 5.82 -10.57 -17.76
C ILE A 140 6.55 -9.39 -17.12
N ALA A 141 5.91 -8.68 -16.19
CA ALA A 141 6.49 -7.48 -15.57
C ALA A 141 7.81 -7.80 -14.85
N PRO A 142 8.83 -6.93 -14.92
CA PRO A 142 10.14 -7.18 -14.33
C PRO A 142 10.13 -7.33 -12.80
N TRP A 143 9.20 -6.69 -12.12
CA TRP A 143 9.11 -6.76 -10.67
C TRP A 143 7.68 -6.90 -10.16
N LEU A 144 7.52 -7.67 -9.09
CA LEU A 144 6.37 -7.63 -8.18
C LEU A 144 6.83 -7.13 -6.83
N ILE A 145 6.03 -6.27 -6.19
CA ILE A 145 6.29 -5.82 -4.82
C ILE A 145 5.05 -6.13 -3.99
N ALA A 146 5.16 -7.14 -3.14
CA ALA A 146 4.13 -7.44 -2.16
C ALA A 146 4.33 -6.55 -0.93
N VAL A 147 3.29 -5.83 -0.55
CA VAL A 147 3.25 -4.98 0.63
C VAL A 147 2.49 -5.74 1.72
N PHE A 148 3.13 -5.89 2.86
CA PHE A 148 2.55 -6.52 4.04
C PHE A 148 2.33 -5.51 5.14
N MET A 149 1.19 -5.64 5.82
CA MET A 149 0.83 -4.88 7.00
C MET A 149 1.09 -5.73 8.25
N GLN A 150 1.66 -5.12 9.28
CA GLN A 150 1.86 -5.71 10.61
C GLN A 150 0.84 -5.11 11.59
N PRO A 151 -0.31 -5.78 11.84
CA PRO A 151 -1.31 -5.29 12.81
C PRO A 151 -0.77 -5.20 14.25
N HIS A 152 0.25 -5.99 14.53
CA HIS A 152 0.99 -5.99 15.79
C HIS A 152 2.45 -6.37 15.56
N GLY A 153 3.32 -5.90 16.42
CA GLY A 153 4.70 -6.35 16.55
C GLY A 153 4.81 -7.49 17.54
N ILE A 154 6.03 -8.04 17.67
CA ILE A 154 6.36 -9.07 18.67
C ILE A 154 7.32 -8.43 19.68
N GLY A 155 6.92 -8.40 20.95
CA GLY A 155 7.76 -7.95 22.05
C GLY A 155 8.93 -8.90 22.32
N ALA A 156 9.91 -8.45 23.09
CA ALA A 156 11.06 -9.28 23.47
C ALA A 156 10.68 -10.55 24.27
N ASP A 157 9.53 -10.51 24.94
CA ASP A 157 8.92 -11.60 25.68
C ASP A 157 7.99 -12.48 24.81
N GLY A 158 7.89 -12.20 23.51
CA GLY A 158 7.00 -12.88 22.59
C GLY A 158 5.54 -12.36 22.61
N SER A 159 5.21 -11.36 23.44
CA SER A 159 3.88 -10.78 23.50
C SER A 159 3.54 -9.97 22.23
N ALA A 160 2.26 -9.93 21.88
CA ALA A 160 1.81 -9.11 20.76
C ALA A 160 1.69 -7.63 21.20
N ILE A 161 2.41 -6.74 20.51
CA ILE A 161 2.36 -5.29 20.71
C ILE A 161 1.49 -4.70 19.61
N LYS A 162 0.30 -4.22 19.94
CA LYS A 162 -0.63 -3.65 18.97
C LYS A 162 -0.03 -2.46 18.25
N HIS A 163 -0.10 -2.46 16.92
CA HIS A 163 0.23 -1.31 16.09
C HIS A 163 -1.02 -0.48 15.83
N TYR A 164 -0.98 0.79 16.27
CA TYR A 164 -2.07 1.74 16.03
C TYR A 164 -1.97 2.30 14.61
N TYR A 165 -3.12 2.45 13.94
CA TYR A 165 -3.20 3.00 12.59
C TYR A 165 -2.34 2.25 11.57
N ALA A 166 -2.25 0.91 11.71
CA ALA A 166 -1.39 0.10 10.83
C ALA A 166 -1.84 0.18 9.36
N SER A 167 -3.15 0.10 9.11
CA SER A 167 -3.71 0.16 7.76
C SER A 167 -3.47 1.51 7.09
N GLU A 168 -3.74 2.60 7.80
CA GLU A 168 -3.54 3.97 7.32
C GLU A 168 -2.06 4.23 7.05
N SER A 169 -1.18 3.81 7.95
CA SER A 169 0.28 3.95 7.80
C SER A 169 0.80 3.21 6.56
N VAL A 170 0.36 1.95 6.36
CA VAL A 170 0.74 1.15 5.19
C VAL A 170 0.15 1.73 3.91
N GLY A 171 -1.07 2.28 3.97
CA GLY A 171 -1.69 2.99 2.85
C GLY A 171 -0.87 4.21 2.41
N ILE A 172 -0.40 5.04 3.35
CA ILE A 172 0.47 6.19 3.07
C ILE A 172 1.80 5.73 2.47
N ALA A 173 2.46 4.72 3.06
CA ALA A 173 3.71 4.16 2.56
C ALA A 173 3.56 3.59 1.14
N THR A 174 2.43 2.91 0.86
CA THR A 174 2.10 2.40 -0.47
C THR A 174 1.90 3.53 -1.48
N GLY A 175 1.25 4.63 -1.08
CA GLY A 175 1.12 5.83 -1.91
C GLY A 175 2.47 6.45 -2.26
N PHE A 176 3.39 6.55 -1.30
CA PHE A 176 4.77 7.01 -1.51
C PHE A 176 5.52 6.09 -2.48
N LEU A 177 5.38 4.75 -2.33
CA LEU A 177 5.99 3.77 -3.22
C LEU A 177 5.51 3.96 -4.67
N ILE A 178 4.19 4.07 -4.87
CA ILE A 178 3.59 4.27 -6.20
C ILE A 178 4.07 5.58 -6.83
N ALA A 179 4.12 6.67 -6.05
CA ALA A 179 4.60 7.96 -6.52
C ALA A 179 6.08 7.92 -6.93
N ALA A 180 6.93 7.27 -6.12
CA ALA A 180 8.36 7.13 -6.40
C ALA A 180 8.61 6.30 -7.67
N LEU A 181 7.88 5.17 -7.83
CA LEU A 181 7.97 4.34 -9.02
C LEU A 181 7.52 5.09 -10.28
N HIS A 182 6.42 5.85 -10.18
CA HIS A 182 5.93 6.68 -11.29
C HIS A 182 6.92 7.79 -11.64
N GLN A 183 7.51 8.47 -10.65
CA GLN A 183 8.56 9.47 -10.84
C GLN A 183 9.81 8.88 -11.52
N ALA A 184 10.08 7.59 -11.31
CA ALA A 184 11.15 6.86 -12.00
C ALA A 184 10.77 6.39 -13.42
N GLY A 185 9.60 6.79 -13.95
CA GLY A 185 9.12 6.44 -15.29
C GLY A 185 8.55 5.02 -15.40
N LEU A 186 8.16 4.42 -14.28
CA LEU A 186 7.59 3.08 -14.26
C LEU A 186 6.06 3.11 -14.15
N ALA A 187 5.42 2.17 -14.80
CA ALA A 187 4.01 1.87 -14.63
C ALA A 187 3.80 0.94 -13.43
N VAL A 188 2.66 1.13 -12.77
CA VAL A 188 2.27 0.33 -11.60
C VAL A 188 0.83 -0.12 -11.74
N LEU A 189 0.57 -1.38 -11.43
CA LEU A 189 -0.77 -1.92 -11.16
C LEU A 189 -0.88 -2.29 -9.69
N THR A 190 -1.90 -1.78 -9.01
CA THR A 190 -2.33 -2.33 -7.72
C THR A 190 -3.20 -3.56 -7.99
N HIS A 191 -2.76 -4.71 -7.51
CA HIS A 191 -3.43 -6.00 -7.68
C HIS A 191 -3.78 -6.57 -6.31
N THR A 192 -5.07 -6.88 -6.11
CA THR A 192 -5.61 -7.32 -4.81
C THR A 192 -6.50 -8.55 -4.99
N PRO A 193 -5.96 -9.70 -5.41
CA PRO A 193 -6.71 -10.95 -5.42
C PRO A 193 -7.14 -11.27 -3.98
N SER A 194 -8.39 -11.54 -3.76
CA SER A 194 -8.90 -11.74 -2.39
C SER A 194 -9.52 -13.12 -2.23
N PRO A 195 -9.10 -13.88 -1.19
CA PRO A 195 -8.10 -13.57 -0.15
C PRO A 195 -6.64 -13.62 -0.65
N MET A 196 -5.75 -12.85 -0.01
CA MET A 196 -4.33 -12.77 -0.38
C MET A 196 -3.40 -13.63 0.51
N GLY A 197 -3.95 -14.57 1.28
CA GLY A 197 -3.18 -15.41 2.21
C GLY A 197 -2.07 -16.24 1.54
N PHE A 198 -2.25 -16.63 0.29
CA PHE A 198 -1.23 -17.32 -0.50
C PHE A 198 0.08 -16.55 -0.63
N LEU A 199 0.03 -15.21 -0.55
CA LEU A 199 1.25 -14.38 -0.57
C LEU A 199 2.11 -14.62 0.68
N ASN A 200 1.49 -14.81 1.86
CA ASN A 200 2.24 -15.12 3.07
C ASN A 200 2.98 -16.46 2.93
N GLU A 201 2.32 -17.47 2.41
CA GLU A 201 2.87 -18.82 2.22
C GLU A 201 4.00 -18.81 1.19
N LEU A 202 3.73 -18.28 -0.01
CA LEU A 202 4.69 -18.29 -1.11
C LEU A 202 5.92 -17.42 -0.86
N LEU A 203 5.76 -16.33 -0.10
CA LEU A 203 6.84 -15.39 0.21
C LEU A 203 7.46 -15.61 1.61
N GLY A 204 7.07 -16.68 2.31
CA GLY A 204 7.62 -17.04 3.62
C GLY A 204 7.41 -15.96 4.69
N ARG A 205 6.24 -15.28 4.67
CA ARG A 205 5.95 -14.23 5.64
C ARG A 205 5.30 -14.79 6.90
N PRO A 206 5.66 -14.24 8.07
CA PRO A 206 5.13 -14.73 9.35
C PRO A 206 3.62 -14.47 9.47
N ALA A 207 2.94 -15.30 10.27
CA ALA A 207 1.48 -15.27 10.40
C ALA A 207 0.91 -13.95 10.99
N HIS A 208 1.72 -13.15 11.68
CA HIS A 208 1.29 -11.83 12.16
C HIS A 208 1.31 -10.74 11.09
N GLU A 209 1.86 -11.01 9.91
CA GLU A 209 1.79 -10.11 8.77
C GLU A 209 0.57 -10.45 7.90
N ARG A 210 -0.03 -9.44 7.31
CA ARG A 210 -1.15 -9.57 6.38
C ARG A 210 -0.79 -8.92 5.06
N ALA A 211 -0.95 -9.65 3.97
CA ALA A 211 -0.81 -9.06 2.64
C ALA A 211 -1.81 -7.91 2.48
N PHE A 212 -1.31 -6.74 2.09
CA PHE A 212 -2.08 -5.51 1.93
C PHE A 212 -2.39 -5.22 0.45
N VAL A 213 -1.38 -5.32 -0.40
CA VAL A 213 -1.50 -5.15 -1.85
C VAL A 213 -0.29 -5.77 -2.55
N LEU A 214 -0.49 -6.27 -3.76
CA LEU A 214 0.57 -6.67 -4.67
C LEU A 214 0.71 -5.60 -5.76
N LEU A 215 1.89 -4.98 -5.88
CA LEU A 215 2.18 -4.04 -6.95
C LEU A 215 2.91 -4.77 -8.08
N VAL A 216 2.39 -4.64 -9.29
CA VAL A 216 3.07 -5.08 -10.51
C VAL A 216 3.78 -3.87 -11.10
N VAL A 217 5.09 -3.98 -11.34
CA VAL A 217 5.95 -2.83 -11.63
C VAL A 217 6.82 -3.11 -12.85
N GLY A 218 6.83 -2.16 -13.79
CA GLY A 218 7.65 -2.25 -15.00
C GLY A 218 7.34 -1.14 -15.98
N TYR A 219 7.90 -1.26 -17.19
CA TYR A 219 7.52 -0.37 -18.29
C TYR A 219 6.24 -0.90 -18.96
N PRO A 220 5.36 -0.01 -19.46
CA PRO A 220 4.23 -0.44 -20.28
C PRO A 220 4.72 -1.18 -21.53
N ALA A 221 3.92 -2.13 -22.03
CA ALA A 221 4.13 -2.71 -23.34
C ALA A 221 3.99 -1.62 -24.44
N PRO A 222 4.63 -1.79 -25.61
CA PRO A 222 4.34 -0.95 -26.76
C PRO A 222 2.82 -0.96 -27.06
N ASN A 223 2.23 0.22 -27.21
CA ASN A 223 0.78 0.39 -27.44
C ASN A 223 -0.14 -0.10 -26.31
N ALA A 224 0.37 -0.21 -25.09
CA ALA A 224 -0.43 -0.57 -23.90
C ALA A 224 -1.66 0.34 -23.77
N ARG A 225 -2.80 -0.27 -23.52
CA ARG A 225 -4.07 0.43 -23.34
C ARG A 225 -4.44 0.50 -21.86
N VAL A 226 -5.19 1.54 -21.52
CA VAL A 226 -5.76 1.72 -20.17
C VAL A 226 -7.22 2.10 -20.31
N PRO A 227 -8.08 1.73 -19.33
CA PRO A 227 -9.49 2.12 -19.34
C PRO A 227 -9.65 3.64 -19.49
N ASP A 228 -10.59 4.08 -20.33
CA ASP A 228 -10.94 5.50 -20.46
C ASP A 228 -11.87 5.90 -19.31
N ILE A 229 -11.26 6.28 -18.20
CA ILE A 229 -11.95 6.68 -16.97
C ILE A 229 -11.46 8.05 -16.50
N ALA A 230 -12.39 8.87 -16.00
CA ALA A 230 -12.11 10.18 -15.43
C ALA A 230 -11.90 10.13 -13.91
N ARG A 231 -11.16 11.09 -13.39
CA ARG A 231 -11.09 11.37 -11.95
C ARG A 231 -12.12 12.44 -11.58
N LYS A 232 -12.55 12.43 -10.33
CA LYS A 232 -13.43 13.47 -9.80
C LYS A 232 -12.73 14.83 -9.88
N ALA A 233 -13.52 15.88 -10.15
CA ALA A 233 -13.06 17.25 -10.13
C ALA A 233 -12.73 17.73 -8.70
N LEU A 234 -11.95 18.80 -8.59
CA LEU A 234 -11.44 19.29 -7.30
C LEU A 234 -12.57 19.69 -6.34
N ASP A 235 -13.61 20.33 -6.83
CA ASP A 235 -14.79 20.75 -6.07
C ASP A 235 -15.60 19.59 -5.47
N VAL A 236 -15.46 18.38 -6.07
CA VAL A 236 -16.08 17.15 -5.55
C VAL A 236 -15.28 16.49 -4.42
N ILE A 237 -13.96 16.74 -4.37
CA ILE A 237 -13.04 16.08 -3.42
C ILE A 237 -12.48 17.01 -2.35
N ALA A 238 -12.71 18.33 -2.46
CA ALA A 238 -12.16 19.32 -1.54
C ALA A 238 -13.12 20.48 -1.30
N SER A 239 -13.03 21.05 -0.10
CA SER A 239 -13.70 22.31 0.26
C SER A 239 -12.66 23.25 0.88
N PHE A 240 -12.67 24.50 0.47
CA PHE A 240 -11.82 25.58 1.00
C PHE A 240 -12.68 26.51 1.84
N ARG A 241 -12.21 26.85 3.05
CA ARG A 241 -12.90 27.73 4.00
C ARG A 241 -11.91 28.73 4.56
#